data_8b750a0a8703b45e35fe4337425283e7
#
_entry.id   8b750a0a8703b45e35fe4337425283e7
#
_cell.length_a   1.000
_cell.length_b   1.000
_cell.length_c   1.000
_cell.angle_alpha   90.00
_cell.angle_beta   90.00
_cell.angle_gamma   90.00
#
_symmetry.space_group_name_H-M   'P 1'
#
loop_
_entity.id
_entity.type
_entity.pdbx_description
1 polymer ?
#
loop_
_entity_poly.entity_id
_entity_poly.type
_entity_poly.pdbx_seq_one_letter_code
_entity_poly.pdbx_strand_id
1 'polypeptide(L)'
;TVEMLRQFEGFSVFSGMEDVLGRLEDHVTSMRHKSRPVILLEKNDSLKGLKYIDPLYKAIIAKKPVKIIYKSFKARDMQKFIFSPFFLKEFRNRWFVYGWKKGAGMLYNLALDRIHEMGAAPGEVYQESKAIDPDTFFDNLIGVTKNINDKAHTIRFWAAPEQVPYIETKPLHKSQFVVQRDEDGSAIFQMEVVLNYELEKDLLGFGEGIKVLSPKCLVNNMSRRLRKASQYYE
;
A
#
# COMPACT_ATOMS: atom_id res chain seq x y z
N THR A 1 -8.50 -12.20 -15.75
CA THR A 1 -9.46 -11.06 -15.68
C THR A 1 -10.57 -11.35 -14.65
N VAL A 2 -11.24 -12.50 -14.71
CA VAL A 2 -12.29 -12.88 -13.75
C VAL A 2 -11.74 -12.94 -12.30
N GLU A 3 -10.58 -13.52 -12.10
CA GLU A 3 -9.91 -13.58 -10.79
C GLU A 3 -9.47 -12.21 -10.25
N MET A 4 -9.08 -11.28 -11.12
CA MET A 4 -8.84 -9.88 -10.73
C MET A 4 -10.14 -9.20 -10.30
N LEU A 5 -11.23 -9.46 -11.01
CA LEU A 5 -12.53 -8.88 -10.69
C LEU A 5 -13.12 -9.46 -9.41
N ARG A 6 -12.81 -10.71 -9.05
CA ARG A 6 -13.19 -11.30 -7.75
C ARG A 6 -12.59 -10.59 -6.55
N GLN A 7 -11.46 -9.87 -6.70
CA GLN A 7 -10.94 -9.04 -5.62
C GLN A 7 -11.88 -7.88 -5.26
N PHE A 8 -12.85 -7.60 -6.14
CA PHE A 8 -13.89 -6.61 -5.93
C PHE A 8 -15.24 -7.22 -5.52
N GLU A 9 -15.32 -8.54 -5.30
CA GLU A 9 -16.49 -9.18 -4.70
C GLU A 9 -16.74 -8.60 -3.31
N GLY A 10 -17.99 -8.18 -3.06
CA GLY A 10 -18.36 -7.47 -1.83
C GLY A 10 -18.40 -5.94 -1.94
N PHE A 11 -18.04 -5.37 -3.09
CA PHE A 11 -18.30 -3.96 -3.38
C PHE A 11 -19.73 -3.79 -3.91
N SER A 12 -20.67 -3.43 -3.04
CA SER A 12 -22.07 -3.16 -3.47
C SER A 12 -22.17 -1.97 -4.43
N VAL A 13 -21.12 -1.14 -4.51
CA VAL A 13 -20.98 -0.06 -5.50
C VAL A 13 -20.95 -0.58 -6.93
N PHE A 14 -20.52 -1.81 -7.11
CA PHE A 14 -20.52 -2.52 -8.37
C PHE A 14 -21.67 -3.53 -8.44
N SER A 15 -22.87 -3.14 -7.99
CA SER A 15 -24.05 -4.01 -7.95
C SER A 15 -24.44 -4.67 -9.30
N GLY A 16 -23.87 -4.16 -10.41
CA GLY A 16 -23.92 -4.84 -11.71
C GLY A 16 -22.72 -5.76 -11.98
N MET A 17 -21.70 -5.75 -11.14
CA MET A 17 -20.47 -6.51 -11.37
C MET A 17 -20.63 -7.98 -10.97
N GLU A 18 -21.45 -8.29 -9.97
CA GLU A 18 -21.78 -9.68 -9.60
C GLU A 18 -22.49 -10.40 -10.78
N ASP A 19 -23.41 -9.71 -11.46
CA ASP A 19 -24.06 -10.20 -12.69
C ASP A 19 -23.06 -10.35 -13.85
N VAL A 20 -22.14 -9.40 -14.01
CA VAL A 20 -21.08 -9.45 -15.05
C VAL A 20 -20.09 -10.56 -14.72
N LEU A 21 -19.70 -10.71 -13.46
CA LEU A 21 -18.84 -11.80 -13.00
C LEU A 21 -19.50 -13.15 -13.19
N GLY A 22 -20.77 -13.30 -12.79
CA GLY A 22 -21.55 -14.52 -13.02
C GLY A 22 -21.63 -14.90 -14.51
N ARG A 23 -21.94 -13.95 -15.39
CA ARG A 23 -21.97 -14.17 -16.84
C ARG A 23 -20.60 -14.51 -17.41
N LEU A 24 -19.52 -13.88 -16.94
CA LEU A 24 -18.16 -14.19 -17.33
C LEU A 24 -17.73 -15.57 -16.81
N GLU A 25 -18.14 -15.93 -15.62
CA GLU A 25 -17.88 -17.26 -15.04
C GLU A 25 -18.64 -18.35 -15.77
N ASP A 26 -19.91 -18.13 -16.08
CA ASP A 26 -20.74 -19.06 -16.87
C ASP A 26 -20.16 -19.24 -18.30
N HIS A 27 -19.72 -18.14 -18.89
CA HIS A 27 -19.09 -18.18 -20.23
C HIS A 27 -17.74 -18.90 -20.21
N VAL A 28 -16.91 -18.65 -19.21
CA VAL A 28 -15.62 -19.34 -19.00
C VAL A 28 -15.83 -20.79 -18.58
N THR A 29 -16.86 -21.08 -17.79
CA THR A 29 -17.17 -22.45 -17.31
C THR A 29 -17.75 -23.29 -18.44
N SER A 30 -18.59 -22.72 -19.32
CA SER A 30 -19.10 -23.40 -20.50
C SER A 30 -18.01 -23.76 -21.53
N MET A 31 -16.89 -23.00 -21.54
CA MET A 31 -15.69 -23.32 -22.31
C MET A 31 -14.70 -24.25 -21.58
N ARG A 32 -14.86 -24.47 -20.29
CA ARG A 32 -14.02 -25.37 -19.49
C ARG A 32 -14.50 -26.82 -19.66
N HIS A 33 -13.98 -27.51 -20.65
CA HIS A 33 -13.68 -28.92 -20.47
C HIS A 33 -12.74 -29.01 -19.24
N LYS A 34 -12.97 -30.01 -18.35
CA LYS A 34 -12.26 -30.32 -17.08
C LYS A 34 -10.72 -30.20 -17.15
N SER A 35 -10.17 -29.09 -17.63
CA SER A 35 -8.74 -28.85 -17.74
C SER A 35 -8.23 -28.20 -16.45
N ARG A 36 -7.06 -28.66 -15.99
CA ARG A 36 -6.33 -28.03 -14.90
C ARG A 36 -6.12 -26.56 -15.23
N PRO A 37 -6.21 -25.64 -14.25
CA PRO A 37 -5.95 -24.22 -14.48
C PRO A 37 -4.53 -24.05 -15.05
N VAL A 38 -4.43 -23.42 -16.22
CA VAL A 38 -3.14 -23.14 -16.89
C VAL A 38 -2.59 -21.75 -16.52
N ILE A 39 -3.42 -20.92 -15.88
CA ILE A 39 -3.03 -19.61 -15.33
C ILE A 39 -3.29 -19.66 -13.83
N LEU A 40 -2.22 -19.43 -13.07
CA LEU A 40 -2.29 -19.35 -11.62
C LEU A 40 -2.02 -17.91 -11.21
N LEU A 41 -2.96 -17.28 -10.52
CA LEU A 41 -2.82 -15.97 -9.93
C LEU A 41 -2.61 -16.14 -8.42
N GLU A 42 -1.72 -15.32 -7.87
CA GLU A 42 -1.52 -15.30 -6.43
C GLU A 42 -2.82 -14.84 -5.73
N LYS A 43 -3.32 -15.66 -4.82
CA LYS A 43 -4.51 -15.38 -4.02
C LYS A 43 -4.12 -15.21 -2.57
N ASN A 44 -4.73 -14.23 -1.93
CA ASN A 44 -4.65 -14.09 -0.48
C ASN A 44 -6.01 -14.44 0.14
N ASP A 45 -6.22 -15.72 0.42
CA ASP A 45 -7.46 -16.22 1.04
C ASP A 45 -7.64 -15.70 2.48
N SER A 46 -6.61 -15.07 3.05
CA SER A 46 -6.61 -14.51 4.41
C SER A 46 -6.90 -13.01 4.45
N LEU A 47 -7.39 -12.41 3.37
CA LEU A 47 -7.77 -10.99 3.34
C LEU A 47 -8.84 -10.69 4.39
N LYS A 48 -8.49 -9.84 5.35
CA LYS A 48 -9.39 -9.39 6.41
C LYS A 48 -9.79 -7.95 6.19
N GLY A 49 -10.97 -7.59 6.72
CA GLY A 49 -11.43 -6.20 6.70
C GLY A 49 -12.18 -5.79 5.43
N LEU A 50 -12.33 -6.66 4.42
CA LEU A 50 -13.05 -6.37 3.17
C LEU A 50 -14.48 -5.88 3.43
N LYS A 51 -15.16 -6.40 4.45
CA LYS A 51 -16.50 -5.97 4.87
C LYS A 51 -16.63 -4.48 5.19
N TYR A 52 -15.52 -3.79 5.43
CA TYR A 52 -15.50 -2.35 5.73
C TYR A 52 -15.33 -1.47 4.49
N ILE A 53 -14.99 -2.03 3.34
CA ILE A 53 -14.75 -1.26 2.11
C ILE A 53 -16.01 -0.52 1.70
N ASP A 54 -17.13 -1.23 1.49
CA ASP A 54 -18.38 -0.64 1.05
C ASP A 54 -18.96 0.40 2.02
N PRO A 55 -19.05 0.12 3.34
CA PRO A 55 -19.49 1.13 4.29
C PRO A 55 -18.56 2.36 4.34
N LEU A 56 -17.23 2.19 4.21
CA LEU A 56 -16.29 3.31 4.15
C LEU A 56 -16.45 4.10 2.86
N TYR A 57 -16.59 3.43 1.72
CA TYR A 57 -16.84 4.10 0.45
C TYR A 57 -18.10 4.97 0.52
N LYS A 58 -19.21 4.42 1.03
CA LYS A 58 -20.45 5.19 1.22
C LYS A 58 -20.27 6.38 2.15
N ALA A 59 -19.49 6.22 3.22
CA ALA A 59 -19.19 7.30 4.16
C ALA A 59 -18.33 8.40 3.50
N ILE A 60 -17.35 8.03 2.65
CA ILE A 60 -16.52 8.97 1.89
C ILE A 60 -17.35 9.79 0.93
N ILE A 61 -18.16 9.13 0.08
CA ILE A 61 -19.00 9.81 -0.92
C ILE A 61 -20.04 10.72 -0.25
N ALA A 62 -20.65 10.25 0.84
CA ALA A 62 -21.64 11.03 1.58
C ALA A 62 -21.04 12.09 2.53
N LYS A 63 -19.69 12.17 2.60
CA LYS A 63 -18.95 13.03 3.56
C LYS A 63 -19.49 12.88 4.99
N LYS A 64 -19.60 11.64 5.45
CA LYS A 64 -20.10 11.31 6.78
C LYS A 64 -18.98 10.75 7.64
N PRO A 65 -18.79 11.25 8.88
CA PRO A 65 -17.85 10.66 9.80
C PRO A 65 -18.36 9.31 10.30
N VAL A 66 -17.43 8.44 10.66
CA VAL A 66 -17.70 7.11 11.22
C VAL A 66 -17.04 6.96 12.58
N LYS A 67 -17.66 6.15 13.42
CA LYS A 67 -17.08 5.72 14.69
C LYS A 67 -16.35 4.41 14.45
N ILE A 68 -15.07 4.35 14.83
CA ILE A 68 -14.20 3.19 14.63
C ILE A 68 -13.69 2.68 15.96
N ILE A 69 -13.71 1.36 16.15
CA ILE A 69 -12.93 0.66 17.17
C ILE A 69 -11.77 -0.03 16.45
N TYR A 70 -10.54 0.37 16.79
CA TYR A 70 -9.32 0.00 16.09
C TYR A 70 -8.25 -0.48 17.05
N LYS A 71 -7.52 -1.54 16.68
CA LYS A 71 -6.34 -1.98 17.41
C LYS A 71 -5.16 -2.18 16.47
N SER A 72 -4.16 -1.30 16.54
CA SER A 72 -2.91 -1.54 15.81
C SER A 72 -2.15 -2.73 16.44
N PHE A 73 -1.33 -3.43 15.66
CA PHE A 73 -0.57 -4.58 16.18
C PHE A 73 0.43 -4.21 17.29
N LYS A 74 0.80 -2.93 17.38
CA LYS A 74 1.70 -2.41 18.43
C LYS A 74 0.96 -1.84 19.63
N ALA A 75 -0.36 -1.65 19.56
CA ALA A 75 -1.13 -1.07 20.63
C ALA A 75 -1.49 -2.13 21.68
N ARG A 76 -1.40 -1.75 22.97
CA ARG A 76 -1.90 -2.58 24.08
C ARG A 76 -3.41 -2.70 24.02
N ASP A 77 -4.09 -1.56 23.85
CA ASP A 77 -5.53 -1.45 24.00
C ASP A 77 -6.22 -1.05 22.67
N MET A 78 -7.49 -1.39 22.59
CA MET A 78 -8.36 -0.92 21.51
C MET A 78 -8.62 0.58 21.69
N GLN A 79 -8.58 1.30 20.60
CA GLN A 79 -8.92 2.72 20.55
C GLN A 79 -10.27 2.90 19.90
N LYS A 80 -11.12 3.75 20.52
CA LYS A 80 -12.40 4.16 19.97
C LYS A 80 -12.35 5.64 19.65
N PHE A 81 -12.67 6.01 18.41
CA PHE A 81 -12.61 7.39 17.96
C PHE A 81 -13.55 7.66 16.80
N ILE A 82 -13.80 8.94 16.55
CA ILE A 82 -14.50 9.42 15.37
C ILE A 82 -13.47 9.68 14.27
N PHE A 83 -13.82 9.25 13.06
CA PHE A 83 -12.95 9.29 11.91
C PHE A 83 -13.70 9.84 10.68
N SER A 84 -13.13 10.81 10.01
CA SER A 84 -13.60 11.33 8.72
C SER A 84 -12.79 10.70 7.60
N PRO A 85 -13.32 9.67 6.93
CA PRO A 85 -12.59 8.94 5.88
C PRO A 85 -12.55 9.75 4.58
N PHE A 86 -11.39 9.76 3.87
CA PHE A 86 -11.20 10.52 2.64
C PHE A 86 -11.12 9.65 1.40
N PHE A 87 -10.33 8.58 1.46
CA PHE A 87 -10.16 7.63 0.36
C PHE A 87 -9.66 6.26 0.85
N LEU A 88 -9.88 5.27 0.02
CA LEU A 88 -9.40 3.91 0.20
C LEU A 88 -8.19 3.66 -0.72
N LYS A 89 -7.21 2.89 -0.23
CA LYS A 89 -6.05 2.47 -1.01
C LYS A 89 -5.75 1.00 -0.76
N GLU A 90 -5.57 0.25 -1.84
CA GLU A 90 -5.00 -1.09 -1.77
C GLU A 90 -3.47 -1.01 -1.93
N PHE A 91 -2.74 -1.81 -1.15
CA PHE A 91 -1.32 -2.03 -1.31
C PHE A 91 -0.93 -3.44 -0.86
N ARG A 92 -0.40 -4.22 -1.79
CA ARG A 92 0.07 -5.59 -1.55
C ARG A 92 -0.99 -6.47 -0.87
N ASN A 93 -2.16 -6.50 -1.45
CA ASN A 93 -3.32 -7.26 -0.95
C ASN A 93 -3.77 -6.85 0.47
N ARG A 94 -3.55 -5.59 0.88
CA ARG A 94 -4.10 -5.03 2.10
C ARG A 94 -4.76 -3.69 1.80
N TRP A 95 -5.96 -3.50 2.34
CA TRP A 95 -6.71 -2.27 2.19
C TRP A 95 -6.46 -1.31 3.35
N PHE A 96 -6.39 -0.05 3.02
CA PHE A 96 -6.21 1.06 3.96
C PHE A 96 -7.26 2.13 3.70
N VAL A 97 -7.69 2.81 4.77
CA VAL A 97 -8.47 4.04 4.69
C VAL A 97 -7.66 5.20 5.24
N TYR A 98 -7.64 6.28 4.51
CA TYR A 98 -7.02 7.54 4.93
C TYR A 98 -8.09 8.51 5.40
N GLY A 99 -7.78 9.32 6.41
CA GLY A 99 -8.70 10.29 6.92
C GLY A 99 -8.21 11.00 8.17
N TRP A 100 -9.08 11.83 8.72
CA TRP A 100 -8.85 12.53 9.97
C TRP A 100 -9.45 11.81 11.17
N LYS A 101 -8.66 11.59 12.18
CA LYS A 101 -9.13 11.23 13.52
C LYS A 101 -9.48 12.51 14.27
N LYS A 102 -10.71 12.61 14.81
CA LYS A 102 -11.17 13.77 15.56
C LYS A 102 -10.18 14.12 16.70
N GLY A 103 -9.75 15.37 16.74
CA GLY A 103 -8.84 15.89 17.77
C GLY A 103 -7.35 15.56 17.58
N ALA A 104 -6.96 14.87 16.50
CA ALA A 104 -5.56 14.42 16.34
C ALA A 104 -4.68 15.36 15.51
N GLY A 105 -5.25 16.26 14.69
CA GLY A 105 -4.49 17.24 13.89
C GLY A 105 -3.55 16.66 12.84
N MET A 106 -3.62 15.36 12.56
CA MET A 106 -2.76 14.67 11.58
C MET A 106 -3.56 13.65 10.76
N LEU A 107 -3.06 13.35 9.58
CA LEU A 107 -3.62 12.31 8.72
C LEU A 107 -3.30 10.92 9.28
N TYR A 108 -4.31 10.08 9.33
CA TYR A 108 -4.15 8.67 9.67
C TYR A 108 -4.37 7.79 8.45
N ASN A 109 -3.59 6.73 8.33
CA ASN A 109 -3.90 5.58 7.51
C ASN A 109 -4.23 4.40 8.43
N LEU A 110 -5.40 3.84 8.26
CA LEU A 110 -5.88 2.70 9.05
C LEU A 110 -5.99 1.49 8.14
N ALA A 111 -5.30 0.41 8.51
CA ALA A 111 -5.45 -0.86 7.80
C ALA A 111 -6.81 -1.49 8.17
N LEU A 112 -7.61 -1.87 7.18
CA LEU A 112 -8.97 -2.34 7.39
C LEU A 112 -9.04 -3.66 8.18
N ASP A 113 -8.01 -4.51 8.06
CA ASP A 113 -7.86 -5.76 8.81
C ASP A 113 -7.71 -5.58 10.32
N ARG A 114 -7.50 -4.34 10.78
CA ARG A 114 -7.35 -3.96 12.19
C ARG A 114 -8.55 -3.20 12.75
N ILE A 115 -9.56 -2.98 11.94
CA ILE A 115 -10.85 -2.45 12.38
C ILE A 115 -11.63 -3.59 13.02
N HIS A 116 -12.02 -3.43 14.28
CA HIS A 116 -12.86 -4.39 14.99
C HIS A 116 -14.34 -4.11 14.78
N GLU A 117 -14.70 -2.83 14.91
CA GLU A 117 -16.07 -2.36 14.72
C GLU A 117 -16.07 -1.01 14.02
N MET A 118 -17.11 -0.79 13.22
CA MET A 118 -17.39 0.49 12.59
C MET A 118 -18.90 0.72 12.56
N GLY A 119 -19.28 1.98 12.79
CA GLY A 119 -20.67 2.40 12.78
C GLY A 119 -20.83 3.87 12.44
N ALA A 120 -22.07 4.31 12.29
CA ALA A 120 -22.39 5.72 12.09
C ALA A 120 -21.97 6.57 13.30
N ALA A 121 -21.67 7.83 13.05
CA ALA A 121 -21.36 8.83 14.07
C ALA A 121 -22.37 10.01 13.98
N PRO A 122 -23.64 9.80 14.37
CA PRO A 122 -24.66 10.81 14.27
C PRO A 122 -24.30 12.03 15.13
N GLY A 123 -24.57 13.24 14.60
CA GLY A 123 -24.26 14.51 15.29
C GLY A 123 -22.80 14.95 15.21
N GLU A 124 -21.91 14.13 14.65
CA GLU A 124 -20.52 14.49 14.44
C GLU A 124 -20.32 15.21 13.09
N VAL A 125 -19.39 16.16 13.07
CA VAL A 125 -19.08 16.95 11.86
C VAL A 125 -17.94 16.28 11.10
N TYR A 126 -18.14 16.12 9.79
CA TYR A 126 -17.11 15.63 8.88
C TYR A 126 -16.00 16.69 8.71
N GLN A 127 -14.77 16.27 8.92
CA GLN A 127 -13.60 17.14 8.75
C GLN A 127 -13.02 16.94 7.35
N GLU A 128 -13.09 17.95 6.52
CA GLU A 128 -12.44 17.95 5.20
C GLU A 128 -10.98 18.39 5.31
N SER A 129 -10.16 17.91 4.38
CA SER A 129 -8.82 18.46 4.16
C SER A 129 -8.67 18.89 2.71
N LYS A 130 -8.44 20.18 2.49
CA LYS A 130 -8.07 20.71 1.17
C LYS A 130 -6.61 20.44 0.80
N ALA A 131 -5.80 20.01 1.77
CA ALA A 131 -4.37 19.76 1.59
C ALA A 131 -4.06 18.36 1.02
N ILE A 132 -5.07 17.51 0.83
CA ILE A 132 -4.90 16.14 0.37
C ILE A 132 -5.68 15.97 -0.92
N ASP A 133 -4.94 15.85 -2.00
CA ASP A 133 -5.43 15.47 -3.31
C ASP A 133 -5.11 13.98 -3.53
N PRO A 134 -6.12 13.08 -3.60
CA PRO A 134 -5.89 11.66 -3.79
C PRO A 134 -5.10 11.34 -5.06
N ASP A 135 -5.23 12.15 -6.11
CA ASP A 135 -4.59 11.90 -7.40
C ASP A 135 -3.08 12.12 -7.36
N THR A 136 -2.61 13.04 -6.51
CA THR A 136 -1.19 13.40 -6.41
C THR A 136 -0.53 12.99 -5.09
N PHE A 137 -1.33 12.66 -4.07
CA PHE A 137 -0.81 12.35 -2.73
C PHE A 137 0.22 11.22 -2.73
N PHE A 138 0.06 10.25 -3.62
CA PHE A 138 0.93 9.06 -3.71
C PHE A 138 2.02 9.15 -4.78
N ASP A 139 2.12 10.27 -5.49
CA ASP A 139 3.01 10.41 -6.65
C ASP A 139 4.48 10.13 -6.37
N ASN A 140 4.92 10.43 -5.16
CA ASN A 140 6.29 10.25 -4.69
C ASN A 140 6.38 9.28 -3.50
N LEU A 141 5.50 8.27 -3.46
CA LEU A 141 5.41 7.34 -2.35
C LEU A 141 5.54 5.89 -2.80
N ILE A 142 6.43 5.15 -2.16
CA ILE A 142 6.42 3.70 -2.16
C ILE A 142 5.62 3.24 -0.94
N GLY A 143 4.51 2.53 -1.17
CA GLY A 143 3.68 2.03 -0.10
C GLY A 143 2.53 2.94 0.34
N VAL A 144 2.31 3.00 1.64
CA VAL A 144 1.11 3.62 2.24
C VAL A 144 1.40 4.53 3.43
N THR A 145 2.66 4.61 3.88
CA THR A 145 3.02 5.42 5.06
C THR A 145 3.57 6.77 4.63
N LYS A 146 2.75 7.81 4.79
CA LYS A 146 3.12 9.22 4.51
C LYS A 146 2.33 10.16 5.40
N ASN A 147 2.99 11.19 5.94
CA ASN A 147 2.35 12.33 6.57
C ASN A 147 2.19 13.47 5.55
N ILE A 148 1.31 14.42 5.84
CA ILE A 148 1.03 15.56 4.93
C ILE A 148 2.29 16.37 4.63
N ASN A 149 3.16 16.53 5.62
CA ASN A 149 4.36 17.36 5.53
C ASN A 149 5.61 16.60 5.06
N ASP A 150 5.50 15.30 4.80
CA ASP A 150 6.63 14.51 4.32
C ASP A 150 7.01 14.92 2.90
N LYS A 151 8.28 15.23 2.70
CA LYS A 151 8.84 15.65 1.42
C LYS A 151 9.55 14.50 0.74
N ALA A 152 9.53 14.51 -0.58
CA ALA A 152 10.35 13.60 -1.37
C ALA A 152 11.83 13.95 -1.21
N HIS A 153 12.67 12.92 -1.28
CA HIS A 153 14.11 13.00 -1.27
C HIS A 153 14.68 12.34 -2.52
N THR A 154 15.74 12.89 -3.05
CA THR A 154 16.54 12.25 -4.09
C THR A 154 17.34 11.12 -3.48
N ILE A 155 16.99 9.89 -3.86
CA ILE A 155 17.65 8.67 -3.40
C ILE A 155 18.54 8.17 -4.53
N ARG A 156 19.79 7.83 -4.19
CA ARG A 156 20.69 7.12 -5.08
C ARG A 156 21.11 5.81 -4.45
N PHE A 157 21.13 4.77 -5.26
CA PHE A 157 21.63 3.47 -4.85
C PHE A 157 22.38 2.80 -6.00
N TRP A 158 23.43 2.11 -5.65
CA TRP A 158 24.18 1.22 -6.53
C TRP A 158 23.51 -0.15 -6.52
N ALA A 159 23.49 -0.82 -7.66
CA ALA A 159 23.05 -2.18 -7.82
C ALA A 159 24.13 -3.04 -8.47
N ALA A 160 24.30 -4.26 -7.94
CA ALA A 160 25.19 -5.26 -8.51
C ALA A 160 24.75 -5.67 -9.92
N PRO A 161 25.67 -6.12 -10.81
CA PRO A 161 25.36 -6.48 -12.19
C PRO A 161 24.16 -7.41 -12.32
N GLU A 162 24.04 -8.40 -11.42
CA GLU A 162 22.96 -9.38 -11.43
C GLU A 162 21.60 -8.79 -11.09
N GLN A 163 21.56 -7.67 -10.36
CA GLN A 163 20.33 -7.00 -9.95
C GLN A 163 19.84 -5.96 -10.96
N VAL A 164 20.74 -5.40 -11.74
CA VAL A 164 20.43 -4.32 -12.69
C VAL A 164 19.26 -4.67 -13.61
N PRO A 165 19.22 -5.83 -14.31
CA PRO A 165 18.10 -6.16 -15.22
C PRO A 165 16.75 -6.24 -14.50
N TYR A 166 16.72 -6.78 -13.28
CA TYR A 166 15.48 -6.89 -12.49
C TYR A 166 14.96 -5.54 -12.05
N ILE A 167 15.85 -4.63 -11.62
CA ILE A 167 15.50 -3.28 -11.18
C ILE A 167 15.06 -2.41 -12.36
N GLU A 168 15.59 -2.62 -13.56
CA GLU A 168 15.19 -1.89 -14.77
C GLU A 168 13.84 -2.37 -15.31
N THR A 169 13.61 -3.68 -15.33
CA THR A 169 12.37 -4.24 -15.84
C THR A 169 11.20 -4.08 -14.87
N LYS A 170 11.48 -3.93 -13.57
CA LYS A 170 10.50 -3.66 -12.52
C LYS A 170 10.99 -2.56 -11.58
N PRO A 171 10.93 -1.28 -12.01
CA PRO A 171 11.36 -0.15 -11.20
C PRO A 171 10.62 -0.09 -9.84
N LEU A 172 11.35 0.31 -8.79
CA LEU A 172 10.76 0.50 -7.46
C LEU A 172 9.76 1.65 -7.44
N HIS A 173 9.98 2.65 -8.29
CA HIS A 173 9.11 3.82 -8.41
C HIS A 173 9.15 4.40 -9.83
N LYS A 174 8.06 5.03 -10.27
CA LYS A 174 7.93 5.67 -11.60
C LYS A 174 8.99 6.75 -11.89
N SER A 175 9.56 7.36 -10.85
CA SER A 175 10.63 8.37 -10.98
C SER A 175 12.03 7.77 -11.07
N GLN A 176 12.17 6.44 -11.08
CA GLN A 176 13.47 5.79 -11.12
C GLN A 176 14.09 5.86 -12.51
N PHE A 177 15.38 6.17 -12.55
CA PHE A 177 16.19 6.11 -13.77
C PHE A 177 17.65 5.76 -13.45
N VAL A 178 18.39 5.34 -14.47
CA VAL A 178 19.83 5.05 -14.39
C VAL A 178 20.61 6.35 -14.49
N VAL A 179 21.50 6.59 -13.53
CA VAL A 179 22.42 7.75 -13.53
C VAL A 179 23.77 7.41 -14.14
N GLN A 180 24.25 6.20 -13.85
CA GLN A 180 25.58 5.73 -14.27
C GLN A 180 25.55 4.22 -14.50
N ARG A 181 26.32 3.75 -15.46
CA ARG A 181 26.65 2.34 -15.65
C ARG A 181 28.15 2.19 -15.62
N ASP A 182 28.61 1.16 -14.93
CA ASP A 182 30.01 0.82 -14.85
C ASP A 182 30.35 -0.33 -15.81
N GLU A 183 31.62 -0.48 -16.14
CA GLU A 183 32.11 -1.50 -17.09
C GLU A 183 31.86 -2.94 -16.62
N ASP A 184 31.77 -3.14 -15.32
CA ASP A 184 31.47 -4.45 -14.71
C ASP A 184 29.98 -4.83 -14.82
N GLY A 185 29.14 -3.97 -15.39
CA GLY A 185 27.69 -4.18 -15.53
C GLY A 185 26.87 -3.67 -14.35
N SER A 186 27.51 -3.16 -13.30
CA SER A 186 26.79 -2.51 -12.19
C SER A 186 26.22 -1.15 -12.62
N ALA A 187 25.25 -0.63 -11.87
CA ALA A 187 24.64 0.65 -12.19
C ALA A 187 24.25 1.43 -10.93
N ILE A 188 24.25 2.76 -11.08
CA ILE A 188 23.68 3.66 -10.09
C ILE A 188 22.33 4.14 -10.57
N PHE A 189 21.31 3.90 -9.75
CA PHE A 189 19.95 4.37 -9.96
C PHE A 189 19.65 5.58 -9.10
N GLN A 190 18.75 6.43 -9.59
CA GLN A 190 18.20 7.55 -8.85
C GLN A 190 16.68 7.51 -8.92
N MET A 191 16.03 7.89 -7.82
CA MET A 191 14.60 8.12 -7.75
C MET A 191 14.28 9.23 -6.75
N GLU A 192 13.05 9.77 -6.83
CA GLU A 192 12.58 10.82 -5.94
C GLU A 192 11.34 10.35 -5.18
N VAL A 193 11.49 10.02 -3.90
CA VAL A 193 10.43 9.45 -3.06
C VAL A 193 10.55 9.88 -1.60
N VAL A 194 9.43 9.78 -0.88
CA VAL A 194 9.37 9.99 0.57
C VAL A 194 10.10 8.86 1.29
N LEU A 195 10.88 9.21 2.32
CA LEU A 195 11.54 8.23 3.19
C LEU A 195 10.53 7.63 4.14
N ASN A 196 10.24 6.35 3.98
CA ASN A 196 9.31 5.63 4.84
C ASN A 196 9.75 4.18 5.08
N TYR A 197 8.97 3.46 5.89
CA TYR A 197 9.26 2.08 6.24
C TYR A 197 9.19 1.13 5.02
N GLU A 198 8.22 1.34 4.13
CA GLU A 198 8.02 0.49 2.95
C GLU A 198 9.20 0.60 1.98
N LEU A 199 9.69 1.81 1.73
CA LEU A 199 10.91 2.03 0.96
C LEU A 199 12.11 1.31 1.57
N GLU A 200 12.36 1.49 2.88
CA GLU A 200 13.46 0.82 3.55
C GLU A 200 13.34 -0.71 3.47
N LYS A 201 12.12 -1.23 3.60
CA LYS A 201 11.84 -2.66 3.48
C LYS A 201 12.14 -3.19 2.09
N ASP A 202 11.72 -2.45 1.05
CA ASP A 202 11.96 -2.85 -0.34
C ASP A 202 13.45 -2.85 -0.68
N LEU A 203 14.18 -1.81 -0.26
CA LEU A 203 15.63 -1.75 -0.42
C LEU A 203 16.36 -2.88 0.33
N LEU A 204 15.95 -3.18 1.58
CA LEU A 204 16.51 -4.30 2.35
C LEU A 204 16.24 -5.66 1.71
N GLY A 205 15.17 -5.79 0.93
CA GLY A 205 14.83 -7.04 0.23
C GLY A 205 15.84 -7.46 -0.82
N PHE A 206 16.71 -6.57 -1.28
CA PHE A 206 17.79 -6.87 -2.22
C PHE A 206 19.06 -7.40 -1.54
N GLY A 207 19.11 -7.38 -0.20
CA GLY A 207 20.27 -7.84 0.55
C GLY A 207 21.57 -7.14 0.15
N GLU A 208 22.59 -7.94 -0.16
CA GLU A 208 23.90 -7.49 -0.64
C GLU A 208 23.91 -6.97 -2.08
N GLY A 209 22.84 -7.22 -2.83
CA GLY A 209 22.73 -6.85 -4.24
C GLY A 209 22.55 -5.36 -4.49
N ILE A 210 22.31 -4.53 -3.45
CA ILE A 210 22.26 -3.08 -3.58
C ILE A 210 22.98 -2.38 -2.43
N LYS A 211 23.40 -1.14 -2.71
CA LYS A 211 23.99 -0.24 -1.71
C LYS A 211 23.36 1.14 -1.83
N VAL A 212 22.69 1.59 -0.79
CA VAL A 212 22.18 2.98 -0.73
C VAL A 212 23.35 3.94 -0.60
N LEU A 213 23.40 4.96 -1.48
CA LEU A 213 24.44 5.95 -1.55
C LEU A 213 24.02 7.30 -0.94
N SER A 214 22.75 7.67 -1.13
CA SER A 214 22.18 8.91 -0.58
C SER A 214 20.66 8.78 -0.38
N PRO A 215 20.06 9.61 0.49
CA PRO A 215 20.68 10.59 1.40
C PRO A 215 21.32 9.91 2.62
N LYS A 216 22.21 10.62 3.32
CA LYS A 216 22.98 10.07 4.46
C LYS A 216 22.10 9.50 5.58
N CYS A 217 20.94 10.12 5.84
CA CYS A 217 19.99 9.61 6.85
C CYS A 217 19.47 8.21 6.47
N LEU A 218 19.15 7.96 5.20
CA LEU A 218 18.72 6.65 4.73
C LEU A 218 19.88 5.63 4.81
N VAL A 219 21.09 6.01 4.37
CA VAL A 219 22.29 5.16 4.50
C VAL A 219 22.50 4.71 5.94
N ASN A 220 22.40 5.65 6.89
CA ASN A 220 22.56 5.34 8.33
C ASN A 220 21.46 4.40 8.84
N ASN A 221 20.21 4.60 8.42
CA ASN A 221 19.10 3.73 8.79
C ASN A 221 19.30 2.30 8.24
N MET A 222 19.68 2.18 6.97
CA MET A 222 19.96 0.88 6.33
C MET A 222 21.10 0.16 7.06
N SER A 223 22.23 0.84 7.30
CA SER A 223 23.37 0.28 8.02
C SER A 223 22.99 -0.22 9.42
N ARG A 224 22.22 0.57 10.17
CA ARG A 224 21.74 0.18 11.50
C ARG A 224 20.85 -1.07 11.46
N ARG A 225 19.95 -1.15 10.49
CA ARG A 225 19.03 -2.29 10.33
C ARG A 225 19.76 -3.55 9.92
N LEU A 226 20.70 -3.45 8.97
CA LEU A 226 21.53 -4.58 8.53
C LEU A 226 22.40 -5.14 9.67
N ARG A 227 23.07 -4.27 10.43
CA ARG A 227 23.85 -4.70 11.62
C ARG A 227 22.97 -5.41 12.64
N LYS A 228 21.78 -4.88 12.91
CA LYS A 228 20.85 -5.53 13.85
C LYS A 228 20.35 -6.88 13.30
N ALA A 229 20.17 -7.00 12.00
CA ALA A 229 19.76 -8.25 11.37
C ALA A 229 20.88 -9.29 11.47
N SER A 230 22.14 -8.91 11.18
CA SER A 230 23.32 -9.81 11.30
C SER A 230 23.40 -10.46 12.67
N GLN A 231 23.17 -9.68 13.75
CA GLN A 231 23.21 -10.20 15.12
C GLN A 231 22.25 -11.36 15.44
N TYR A 232 21.24 -11.58 14.61
CA TYR A 232 20.33 -12.75 14.80
C TYR A 232 20.88 -14.04 14.17
N TYR A 233 21.98 -13.95 13.41
CA TYR A 233 22.61 -15.09 12.73
C TYR A 233 23.99 -15.44 13.34
N GLU A 234 24.46 -14.64 14.29
CA GLU A 234 25.64 -14.87 15.12
C GLU A 234 25.27 -15.66 16.39
#